data_5773a9c13102b064740ae517e1a66bbc
#
_entry.id   5773a9c13102b064740ae517e1a66bbc
#
_cell.length_a   1.000
_cell.length_b   1.000
_cell.length_c   1.000
_cell.angle_alpha   90.00
_cell.angle_beta   90.00
_cell.angle_gamma   90.00
#
_symmetry.space_group_name_H-M   'P 1'
#
loop_
_entity.id
_entity.type
_entity.pdbx_description
1 polymer ?
#
loop_
_entity_poly.entity_id
_entity_poly.type
_entity_poly.pdbx_seq_one_letter_code
_entity_poly.pdbx_strand_id
1 'polypeptide(L)'
;MSRDKYGDRMIVKTNVKLNLGLSVLRKRADGFHDIETLFVPCFDFGDTLEIITGDDYSRTSAALFAKYGSLDRRFDKLSDQQTQRLAGLVTDELSDSQEASVGSTSSPTGFNESAKEGEKETTLSGNVTASEDGRLAQGISEDGKLMVTIAREEGVDWDPLEDLCAKAYDILAQDFDLPPVKIFLEKKAPVGAGLGGGSADAAFTLKALSELCGLGLDDQRLSEYAARLGSDCAFFIFNRPMIGSGRGEVLEPYDIDLSEYEIKVLIPEGISVSTAEAYKGIVPREGHFDKLSDQPGHLCSPAIGVTEPAKPDTINDLKTVLAMPVTEWKDKLLNDFEATVFKAHPELASIKQSLYDSGAVYAAMSGSGSTLFALYEK
;
A
#
# COMPACT_ATOMS: atom_id res chain seq x y z
N MET A 1 -9.75 -5.78 -13.41
CA MET A 1 -9.24 -7.15 -13.25
C MET A 1 -9.80 -8.03 -14.37
N SER A 2 -9.01 -8.90 -14.96
CA SER A 2 -9.47 -9.84 -15.98
C SER A 2 -9.09 -11.25 -15.59
N ARG A 3 -10.07 -12.16 -15.56
CA ARG A 3 -9.92 -13.58 -15.22
C ARG A 3 -9.81 -14.39 -16.51
N ASP A 4 -8.98 -15.43 -16.52
CA ASP A 4 -8.89 -16.32 -17.68
C ASP A 4 -10.07 -17.30 -17.76
N LYS A 5 -10.14 -18.08 -18.86
CA LYS A 5 -11.23 -19.04 -19.10
C LYS A 5 -11.26 -20.23 -18.13
N TYR A 6 -10.17 -20.49 -17.40
CA TYR A 6 -10.07 -21.57 -16.42
C TYR A 6 -10.38 -21.10 -15.01
N GLY A 7 -10.40 -19.79 -14.78
CA GLY A 7 -10.77 -19.19 -13.51
C GLY A 7 -9.70 -19.20 -12.43
N ASP A 8 -8.49 -19.67 -12.73
CA ASP A 8 -7.36 -19.81 -11.80
C ASP A 8 -6.22 -18.81 -12.03
N ARG A 9 -6.41 -17.86 -12.97
CA ARG A 9 -5.45 -16.80 -13.31
C ARG A 9 -6.14 -15.45 -13.40
N MET A 10 -5.52 -14.44 -12.82
CA MET A 10 -5.97 -13.06 -12.91
C MET A 10 -4.84 -12.12 -13.29
N ILE A 11 -5.10 -11.19 -14.21
CA ILE A 11 -4.20 -10.11 -14.56
C ILE A 11 -4.84 -8.78 -14.15
N VAL A 12 -4.08 -8.00 -13.40
CA VAL A 12 -4.48 -6.70 -12.86
C VAL A 12 -3.46 -5.65 -13.27
N LYS A 13 -3.94 -4.51 -13.76
CA LYS A 13 -3.14 -3.29 -13.80
C LYS A 13 -3.45 -2.51 -12.54
N THR A 14 -2.43 -2.24 -11.75
CA THR A 14 -2.55 -1.40 -10.58
C THR A 14 -2.50 0.07 -10.98
N ASN A 15 -2.74 0.96 -10.06
CA ASN A 15 -2.59 2.40 -10.24
C ASN A 15 -1.82 2.97 -9.05
N VAL A 16 -1.52 4.25 -9.07
CA VAL A 16 -0.90 4.98 -7.96
C VAL A 16 -1.88 5.97 -7.35
N LYS A 17 -1.49 6.69 -6.30
CA LYS A 17 -2.27 7.76 -5.68
C LYS A 17 -1.52 9.07 -5.67
N LEU A 18 -2.28 10.15 -5.58
CA LEU A 18 -1.79 11.48 -5.27
C LEU A 18 -2.35 11.93 -3.92
N ASN A 19 -1.58 12.77 -3.22
CA ASN A 19 -2.04 13.45 -2.01
C ASN A 19 -2.38 14.91 -2.37
N LEU A 20 -3.65 15.26 -2.33
CA LEU A 20 -4.09 16.65 -2.45
C LEU A 20 -4.15 17.26 -1.06
N GLY A 21 -3.13 18.08 -0.75
CA GLY A 21 -2.84 18.52 0.61
C GLY A 21 -2.37 17.37 1.51
N LEU A 22 -1.47 17.66 2.42
CA LEU A 22 -1.04 16.74 3.48
C LEU A 22 -0.64 17.56 4.70
N SER A 23 -1.39 17.39 5.76
CA SER A 23 -1.12 18.04 7.04
C SER A 23 -0.58 17.03 8.04
N VAL A 24 0.54 17.33 8.68
CA VAL A 24 1.07 16.55 9.80
C VAL A 24 0.56 17.18 11.09
N LEU A 25 -0.37 16.52 11.77
CA LEU A 25 -1.17 17.10 12.85
C LEU A 25 -0.46 17.01 14.20
N ARG A 26 0.01 15.83 14.56
CA ARG A 26 0.74 15.60 15.83
C ARG A 26 1.65 14.39 15.75
N LYS A 27 2.64 14.35 16.64
CA LYS A 27 3.46 13.17 16.88
C LYS A 27 2.78 12.28 17.92
N ARG A 28 2.66 10.99 17.63
CA ARG A 28 2.02 9.99 18.48
C ARG A 28 3.02 9.38 19.47
N ALA A 29 2.51 8.77 20.54
CA ALA A 29 3.34 8.07 21.52
C ALA A 29 4.02 6.80 20.96
N ASP A 30 3.45 6.20 19.87
CA ASP A 30 4.00 5.05 19.17
C ASP A 30 5.12 5.41 18.17
N GLY A 31 5.49 6.70 18.10
CA GLY A 31 6.55 7.20 17.24
C GLY A 31 6.08 7.62 15.82
N PHE A 32 4.87 7.28 15.43
CA PHE A 32 4.24 7.73 14.19
C PHE A 32 3.67 9.15 14.32
N HIS A 33 3.05 9.64 13.24
CA HIS A 33 2.37 10.93 13.21
C HIS A 33 0.92 10.75 12.77
N ASP A 34 0.02 11.53 13.35
CA ASP A 34 -1.30 11.72 12.80
C ASP A 34 -1.21 12.70 11.63
N ILE A 35 -1.78 12.31 10.52
CA ILE A 35 -1.84 13.12 9.29
C ILE A 35 -3.30 13.33 8.85
N GLU A 36 -3.49 14.26 7.95
CA GLU A 36 -4.73 14.43 7.21
C GLU A 36 -4.41 14.77 5.75
N THR A 37 -5.03 14.07 4.81
CA THR A 37 -4.81 14.25 3.37
C THR A 37 -6.01 13.79 2.56
N LEU A 38 -6.23 14.35 1.36
CA LEU A 38 -7.11 13.75 0.37
C LEU A 38 -6.29 12.85 -0.56
N PHE A 39 -6.55 11.55 -0.52
CA PHE A 39 -6.06 10.61 -1.51
C PHE A 39 -6.92 10.62 -2.76
N VAL A 40 -6.28 10.71 -3.92
CA VAL A 40 -6.94 10.61 -5.22
C VAL A 40 -6.23 9.55 -6.08
N PRO A 41 -6.96 8.59 -6.68
CA PRO A 41 -6.34 7.60 -7.57
C PRO A 41 -5.79 8.29 -8.82
N CYS A 42 -4.60 7.85 -9.25
CA CYS A 42 -3.95 8.30 -10.48
C CYS A 42 -3.64 7.08 -11.35
N PHE A 43 -4.18 7.05 -12.57
CA PHE A 43 -4.14 5.91 -13.48
C PHE A 43 -3.05 6.03 -14.57
N ASP A 44 -2.26 7.11 -14.55
CA ASP A 44 -1.18 7.34 -15.53
C ASP A 44 0.00 6.41 -15.31
N PHE A 45 0.18 5.95 -14.08
CA PHE A 45 1.20 5.00 -13.65
C PHE A 45 0.57 3.80 -12.99
N GLY A 46 1.27 2.69 -13.00
CA GLY A 46 0.85 1.47 -12.33
C GLY A 46 1.65 0.27 -12.81
N ASP A 47 1.61 -0.76 -12.02
CA ASP A 47 2.31 -2.01 -12.24
C ASP A 47 1.40 -3.03 -12.94
N THR A 48 1.97 -4.11 -13.42
CA THR A 48 1.20 -5.25 -13.93
C THR A 48 1.39 -6.42 -12.98
N LEU A 49 0.28 -6.85 -12.38
CA LEU A 49 0.22 -7.95 -11.45
C LEU A 49 -0.50 -9.12 -12.11
N GLU A 50 0.14 -10.28 -12.14
CA GLU A 50 -0.47 -11.53 -12.60
C GLU A 50 -0.40 -12.54 -11.47
N ILE A 51 -1.55 -13.11 -11.09
CA ILE A 51 -1.65 -14.11 -10.04
C ILE A 51 -2.23 -15.39 -10.64
N ILE A 52 -1.59 -16.52 -10.33
CA ILE A 52 -2.02 -17.86 -10.75
C ILE A 52 -2.14 -18.73 -9.50
N THR A 53 -3.29 -19.38 -9.31
CA THR A 53 -3.51 -20.36 -8.23
C THR A 53 -3.31 -21.78 -8.75
N GLY A 54 -2.92 -22.69 -7.87
CA GLY A 54 -2.70 -24.11 -8.15
C GLY A 54 -1.23 -24.49 -8.24
N ASP A 55 -0.98 -25.80 -8.22
CA ASP A 55 0.32 -26.46 -8.13
C ASP A 55 1.02 -26.69 -9.48
N ASP A 56 0.39 -26.32 -10.60
CA ASP A 56 1.02 -26.43 -11.94
C ASP A 56 2.14 -25.38 -12.13
N TYR A 57 3.35 -25.75 -11.77
CA TYR A 57 4.54 -24.90 -11.92
C TYR A 57 4.99 -24.70 -13.37
N SER A 58 4.43 -25.43 -14.33
CA SER A 58 4.69 -25.17 -15.75
C SER A 58 4.00 -23.89 -16.24
N ARG A 59 2.99 -23.40 -15.54
CA ARG A 59 2.31 -22.15 -15.85
C ARG A 59 3.10 -20.96 -15.31
N THR A 60 3.70 -20.24 -16.20
CA THR A 60 4.51 -19.06 -15.93
C THR A 60 4.00 -17.84 -16.68
N SER A 61 4.44 -16.65 -16.29
CA SER A 61 4.13 -15.43 -17.04
C SER A 61 5.02 -15.35 -18.30
N ALA A 62 4.52 -15.90 -19.41
CA ALA A 62 5.23 -15.88 -20.68
C ALA A 62 5.60 -14.45 -21.14
N ALA A 63 4.73 -13.46 -20.85
CA ALA A 63 4.96 -12.07 -21.22
C ALA A 63 6.14 -11.48 -20.43
N LEU A 64 6.22 -11.75 -19.12
CA LEU A 64 7.27 -11.26 -18.25
C LEU A 64 8.63 -11.87 -18.63
N PHE A 65 8.68 -13.19 -18.76
CA PHE A 65 9.93 -13.88 -19.14
C PHE A 65 10.39 -13.58 -20.57
N ALA A 66 9.47 -13.31 -21.51
CA ALA A 66 9.84 -12.88 -22.86
C ALA A 66 10.51 -11.49 -22.85
N LYS A 67 10.13 -10.61 -21.94
CA LYS A 67 10.67 -9.25 -21.85
C LYS A 67 11.98 -9.19 -21.04
N TYR A 68 12.05 -9.86 -19.89
CA TYR A 68 13.12 -9.72 -18.91
C TYR A 68 14.13 -10.90 -18.93
N GLY A 69 13.92 -11.91 -19.77
CA GLY A 69 14.74 -13.10 -19.82
C GLY A 69 14.28 -14.19 -18.85
N SER A 70 15.06 -15.25 -18.71
CA SER A 70 14.78 -16.37 -17.80
C SER A 70 15.74 -16.34 -16.61
N LEU A 71 15.27 -16.80 -15.47
CA LEU A 71 16.13 -17.15 -14.33
C LEU A 71 17.04 -18.31 -14.72
N ASP A 72 18.26 -18.35 -14.17
CA ASP A 72 19.26 -19.38 -14.51
C ASP A 72 18.70 -20.79 -14.27
N ARG A 73 18.71 -21.64 -15.30
CA ARG A 73 18.12 -22.99 -15.31
C ARG A 73 18.68 -23.97 -14.26
N ARG A 74 19.63 -23.57 -13.44
CA ARG A 74 20.08 -24.38 -12.29
C ARG A 74 18.95 -24.70 -11.30
N PHE A 75 17.84 -23.97 -11.35
CA PHE A 75 16.69 -24.09 -10.46
C PHE A 75 15.54 -24.93 -11.01
N ASP A 76 15.45 -25.19 -12.31
CA ASP A 76 14.48 -26.16 -12.86
C ASP A 76 14.66 -27.56 -12.22
N LYS A 77 15.91 -27.90 -11.82
CA LYS A 77 16.17 -29.18 -11.14
C LYS A 77 15.82 -29.19 -9.65
N LEU A 78 15.80 -28.02 -9.00
CA LEU A 78 15.38 -27.91 -7.59
C LEU A 78 13.86 -27.90 -7.47
N SER A 79 13.14 -27.27 -8.42
CA SER A 79 11.67 -27.32 -8.49
C SER A 79 11.19 -28.76 -8.66
N ASP A 80 11.84 -29.55 -9.54
CA ASP A 80 11.51 -30.97 -9.75
C ASP A 80 11.75 -31.82 -8.50
N GLN A 81 12.82 -31.55 -7.74
CA GLN A 81 13.12 -32.26 -6.49
C GLN A 81 12.19 -31.85 -5.34
N GLN A 82 11.80 -30.56 -5.25
CA GLN A 82 10.82 -30.10 -4.28
C GLN A 82 9.41 -30.59 -4.61
N THR A 83 9.02 -30.57 -5.88
CA THR A 83 7.76 -31.15 -6.35
C THR A 83 7.66 -32.65 -6.03
N GLN A 84 8.77 -33.40 -6.19
CA GLN A 84 8.83 -34.81 -5.82
C GLN A 84 8.79 -35.03 -4.29
N ARG A 85 9.37 -34.10 -3.48
CA ARG A 85 9.28 -34.18 -2.01
C ARG A 85 7.88 -33.86 -1.51
N LEU A 86 7.21 -32.85 -2.08
CA LEU A 86 5.83 -32.49 -1.74
C LEU A 86 4.84 -33.59 -2.15
N ALA A 87 5.03 -34.21 -3.32
CA ALA A 87 4.25 -35.36 -3.73
C ALA A 87 4.48 -36.57 -2.80
N GLY A 88 5.69 -36.73 -2.26
CA GLY A 88 6.01 -37.76 -1.27
C GLY A 88 5.34 -37.52 0.10
N LEU A 89 5.28 -36.26 0.56
CA LEU A 89 4.65 -35.89 1.83
C LEU A 89 3.14 -36.10 1.81
N VAL A 90 2.47 -35.80 0.68
CA VAL A 90 1.02 -36.02 0.52
C VAL A 90 0.64 -37.53 0.53
N THR A 91 1.56 -38.37 0.06
CA THR A 91 1.32 -39.86 0.10
C THR A 91 1.56 -40.44 1.48
N ASP A 92 2.42 -39.85 2.31
CA ASP A 92 2.68 -40.33 3.68
C ASP A 92 1.55 -39.89 4.66
N GLU A 93 0.94 -38.72 4.48
CA GLU A 93 -0.19 -38.30 5.32
C GLU A 93 -1.48 -39.07 5.06
N LEU A 94 -1.64 -39.72 3.90
CA LEU A 94 -2.77 -40.58 3.59
C LEU A 94 -2.63 -42.01 4.12
N SER A 95 -1.45 -42.41 4.60
CA SER A 95 -1.20 -43.73 5.14
C SER A 95 -1.35 -43.86 6.67
N ASP A 96 -1.34 -42.72 7.41
CA ASP A 96 -1.40 -42.69 8.87
C ASP A 96 -2.82 -42.43 9.48
N SER A 97 -3.88 -42.40 8.67
CA SER A 97 -5.25 -42.13 9.16
C SER A 97 -6.10 -43.38 9.41
N GLN A 98 -5.50 -44.51 9.80
CA GLN A 98 -6.24 -45.61 10.39
C GLN A 98 -5.61 -46.05 11.72
N GLU A 99 -6.40 -45.91 12.79
CA GLU A 99 -6.22 -46.32 14.16
C GLU A 99 -5.79 -45.27 15.19
N ALA A 100 -6.78 -44.67 15.84
CA ALA A 100 -6.84 -44.56 17.30
C ALA A 100 -8.20 -44.05 17.78
N SER A 101 -8.86 -44.91 18.48
CA SER A 101 -10.18 -44.75 19.13
C SER A 101 -10.08 -43.98 20.46
N VAL A 102 -11.14 -43.21 20.73
CA VAL A 102 -11.83 -43.00 22.02
C VAL A 102 -11.02 -42.66 23.28
N GLY A 103 -11.24 -41.48 23.82
CA GLY A 103 -10.91 -41.13 25.20
C GLY A 103 -11.46 -39.76 25.62
N SER A 104 -12.42 -39.79 26.49
CA SER A 104 -13.34 -38.80 27.03
C SER A 104 -12.74 -37.65 27.86
N THR A 105 -13.49 -36.51 27.85
CA THR A 105 -13.80 -35.58 28.95
C THR A 105 -12.70 -34.71 29.57
N SER A 106 -12.81 -33.40 29.48
CA SER A 106 -13.21 -32.45 30.54
C SER A 106 -12.82 -31.04 30.21
N SER A 107 -13.79 -30.13 30.23
CA SER A 107 -13.53 -28.68 30.30
C SER A 107 -12.95 -28.30 31.66
N PRO A 108 -12.19 -27.23 31.76
CA PRO A 108 -12.66 -26.17 32.62
C PRO A 108 -12.52 -24.74 32.02
N THR A 109 -13.51 -23.96 32.34
CA THR A 109 -13.64 -22.54 32.34
C THR A 109 -12.45 -21.81 33.04
N GLY A 110 -11.98 -20.71 32.42
CA GLY A 110 -11.06 -19.80 33.11
C GLY A 110 -10.70 -18.62 32.19
N PHE A 111 -11.51 -17.55 32.23
CA PHE A 111 -11.10 -16.25 31.73
C PHE A 111 -9.89 -15.76 32.53
N ASN A 112 -8.83 -15.39 31.86
CA ASN A 112 -7.81 -14.51 32.45
C ASN A 112 -7.38 -13.49 31.37
N GLU A 113 -7.76 -12.24 31.61
CA GLU A 113 -7.25 -11.07 30.92
C GLU A 113 -5.77 -10.89 31.30
N SER A 114 -5.00 -10.53 30.33
CA SER A 114 -3.74 -9.80 30.31
C SER A 114 -2.57 -10.56 29.69
N ALA A 115 -2.36 -10.35 28.41
CA ALA A 115 -1.02 -10.25 27.83
C ALA A 115 -1.12 -9.45 26.53
N LYS A 116 -0.43 -8.32 26.47
CA LYS A 116 -0.05 -7.65 25.22
C LYS A 116 0.87 -8.62 24.50
N GLU A 117 0.32 -9.39 23.57
CA GLU A 117 1.13 -10.13 22.62
C GLU A 117 1.60 -9.14 21.55
N GLY A 118 2.91 -8.93 21.50
CA GLY A 118 3.56 -8.28 20.39
C GLY A 118 3.25 -9.07 19.12
N GLU A 119 2.76 -8.38 18.11
CA GLU A 119 2.64 -8.93 16.76
C GLU A 119 4.01 -9.50 16.38
N LYS A 120 4.10 -10.82 16.24
CA LYS A 120 5.25 -11.46 15.61
C LYS A 120 5.17 -11.10 14.14
N GLU A 121 6.05 -10.23 13.71
CA GLU A 121 6.35 -10.04 12.30
C GLU A 121 6.79 -11.41 11.75
N THR A 122 5.90 -12.08 11.03
CA THR A 122 6.21 -13.36 10.40
C THR A 122 7.00 -13.04 9.14
N THR A 123 8.31 -13.24 9.20
CA THR A 123 9.18 -13.11 8.03
C THR A 123 9.05 -14.39 7.21
N LEU A 124 8.54 -14.30 5.99
CA LEU A 124 8.54 -15.41 5.05
C LEU A 124 9.99 -15.80 4.75
N SER A 125 10.37 -17.03 5.05
CA SER A 125 11.66 -17.58 4.69
C SER A 125 11.55 -18.44 3.43
N GLY A 126 12.63 -18.47 2.62
CA GLY A 126 12.62 -19.23 1.39
C GLY A 126 13.88 -19.09 0.56
N ASN A 127 13.82 -19.56 -0.67
CA ASN A 127 14.93 -19.51 -1.64
C ASN A 127 14.73 -18.30 -2.58
N VAL A 128 15.75 -17.47 -2.72
CA VAL A 128 15.74 -16.30 -3.60
C VAL A 128 16.76 -16.47 -4.71
N THR A 129 16.39 -16.08 -5.91
CA THR A 129 17.21 -16.10 -7.11
C THR A 129 17.01 -14.83 -7.91
N ALA A 130 18.04 -14.40 -8.64
CA ALA A 130 17.98 -13.26 -9.53
C ALA A 130 18.57 -13.58 -10.89
N SER A 131 18.16 -12.85 -11.94
CA SER A 131 18.81 -12.87 -13.26
C SER A 131 20.22 -12.25 -13.18
N GLU A 132 21.08 -12.56 -14.15
CA GLU A 132 22.46 -12.03 -14.20
C GLU A 132 22.49 -10.48 -14.24
N ASP A 133 21.52 -9.86 -14.89
CA ASP A 133 21.40 -8.41 -15.00
C ASP A 133 20.62 -7.78 -13.85
N GLY A 134 20.13 -8.57 -12.88
CA GLY A 134 19.40 -8.12 -11.71
C GLY A 134 17.99 -7.58 -12.00
N ARG A 135 17.50 -7.62 -13.24
CA ARG A 135 16.18 -7.09 -13.59
C ARG A 135 15.01 -8.01 -13.25
N LEU A 136 15.33 -9.26 -12.94
CA LEU A 136 14.34 -10.28 -12.53
C LEU A 136 14.81 -10.92 -11.23
N ALA A 137 13.93 -10.97 -10.24
CA ALA A 137 14.17 -11.69 -8.99
C ALA A 137 12.96 -12.57 -8.65
N GLN A 138 13.21 -13.74 -8.05
CA GLN A 138 12.17 -14.69 -7.67
C GLN A 138 12.46 -15.22 -6.27
N GLY A 139 11.42 -15.26 -5.44
CA GLY A 139 11.41 -15.91 -4.14
C GLY A 139 10.40 -17.05 -4.11
N ILE A 140 10.76 -18.17 -3.47
CA ILE A 140 9.86 -19.30 -3.23
C ILE A 140 9.87 -19.59 -1.73
N SER A 141 8.71 -19.60 -1.08
CA SER A 141 8.57 -19.91 0.34
C SER A 141 9.05 -21.33 0.66
N GLU A 142 9.48 -21.59 1.90
CA GLU A 142 10.02 -22.89 2.31
C GLU A 142 9.00 -24.02 2.15
N ASP A 143 7.71 -23.76 2.35
CA ASP A 143 6.63 -24.73 2.15
C ASP A 143 6.24 -24.91 0.67
N GLY A 144 6.83 -24.11 -0.23
CA GLY A 144 6.57 -24.14 -1.67
C GLY A 144 5.17 -23.62 -2.06
N LYS A 145 4.36 -23.09 -1.13
CA LYS A 145 3.02 -22.60 -1.42
C LYS A 145 2.99 -21.22 -2.08
N LEU A 146 4.03 -20.40 -1.88
CA LEU A 146 4.13 -19.08 -2.48
C LEU A 146 5.37 -18.97 -3.38
N MET A 147 5.18 -18.48 -4.60
CA MET A 147 6.24 -18.04 -5.49
C MET A 147 5.97 -16.58 -5.90
N VAL A 148 6.92 -15.70 -5.68
CA VAL A 148 6.86 -14.32 -6.12
C VAL A 148 7.98 -14.04 -7.11
N THR A 149 7.65 -13.55 -8.29
CA THR A 149 8.61 -13.14 -9.32
C THR A 149 8.40 -11.66 -9.60
N ILE A 150 9.43 -10.87 -9.39
CA ILE A 150 9.41 -9.42 -9.61
C ILE A 150 10.34 -9.10 -10.77
N ALA A 151 9.85 -8.26 -11.69
CA ALA A 151 10.61 -7.72 -12.80
C ALA A 151 10.61 -6.20 -12.77
N ARG A 152 11.77 -5.58 -13.00
CA ARG A 152 11.94 -4.13 -13.04
C ARG A 152 13.13 -3.75 -13.92
N GLU A 153 12.94 -2.73 -14.79
CA GLU A 153 14.00 -2.30 -15.74
C GLU A 153 15.25 -1.76 -15.01
N GLU A 154 15.08 -1.06 -13.88
CA GLU A 154 16.18 -0.50 -13.10
C GLU A 154 16.86 -1.54 -12.18
N GLY A 155 16.33 -2.76 -12.17
CA GLY A 155 16.78 -3.83 -11.28
C GLY A 155 15.90 -3.98 -10.03
N VAL A 156 15.92 -5.20 -9.46
CA VAL A 156 15.23 -5.58 -8.22
C VAL A 156 16.30 -5.74 -7.15
N ASP A 157 16.30 -4.87 -6.17
CA ASP A 157 17.31 -4.76 -5.09
C ASP A 157 16.75 -5.13 -3.71
N TRP A 158 15.59 -5.82 -3.68
CA TRP A 158 14.97 -6.36 -2.45
C TRP A 158 14.57 -7.83 -2.64
N ASP A 159 14.40 -8.52 -1.52
CA ASP A 159 13.91 -9.90 -1.49
C ASP A 159 12.43 -9.94 -1.94
N PRO A 160 12.06 -10.72 -2.98
CA PRO A 160 10.67 -10.88 -3.39
C PRO A 160 9.74 -11.43 -2.29
N LEU A 161 10.23 -12.18 -1.32
CA LEU A 161 9.43 -12.67 -0.19
C LEU A 161 9.15 -11.58 0.87
N GLU A 162 9.94 -10.49 0.86
CA GLU A 162 9.70 -9.29 1.67
C GLU A 162 8.80 -8.26 0.97
N ASP A 163 8.44 -8.49 -0.29
CA ASP A 163 7.53 -7.61 -1.02
C ASP A 163 6.14 -7.60 -0.39
N LEU A 164 5.44 -6.49 -0.50
CA LEU A 164 4.10 -6.35 0.05
C LEU A 164 3.08 -7.30 -0.58
N CYS A 165 3.30 -7.76 -1.82
CA CYS A 165 2.47 -8.79 -2.44
C CYS A 165 2.65 -10.16 -1.74
N ALA A 166 3.87 -10.51 -1.35
CA ALA A 166 4.14 -11.70 -0.56
C ALA A 166 3.49 -11.62 0.83
N LYS A 167 3.62 -10.46 1.48
CA LYS A 167 2.98 -10.19 2.78
C LYS A 167 1.46 -10.19 2.69
N ALA A 168 0.89 -9.77 1.55
CA ALA A 168 -0.55 -9.85 1.31
C ALA A 168 -1.06 -11.31 1.20
N TYR A 169 -0.26 -12.20 0.61
CA TYR A 169 -0.56 -13.63 0.65
C TYR A 169 -0.46 -14.18 2.08
N ASP A 170 0.65 -13.91 2.77
CA ASP A 170 0.91 -14.44 4.12
C ASP A 170 -0.18 -14.05 5.11
N ILE A 171 -0.61 -12.79 5.11
CA ILE A 171 -1.63 -12.30 6.04
C ILE A 171 -3.01 -12.96 5.81
N LEU A 172 -3.33 -13.34 4.56
CA LEU A 172 -4.53 -14.11 4.27
C LEU A 172 -4.36 -15.60 4.62
N ALA A 173 -3.16 -16.16 4.39
CA ALA A 173 -2.86 -17.56 4.71
C ALA A 173 -2.89 -17.85 6.22
N GLN A 174 -2.77 -16.84 7.07
CA GLN A 174 -2.97 -16.97 8.53
C GLN A 174 -4.42 -17.30 8.91
N ASP A 175 -5.38 -16.81 8.12
CA ASP A 175 -6.82 -16.96 8.42
C ASP A 175 -7.53 -17.92 7.46
N PHE A 176 -6.93 -18.26 6.30
CA PHE A 176 -7.53 -19.09 5.26
C PHE A 176 -6.55 -20.16 4.76
N ASP A 177 -7.06 -21.34 4.45
CA ASP A 177 -6.28 -22.37 3.73
C ASP A 177 -6.21 -22.03 2.25
N LEU A 178 -5.12 -21.34 1.87
CA LEU A 178 -4.89 -20.91 0.50
C LEU A 178 -4.21 -22.03 -0.31
N PRO A 179 -4.59 -22.22 -1.58
CA PRO A 179 -3.87 -23.08 -2.50
C PRO A 179 -2.47 -22.51 -2.77
N PRO A 180 -1.55 -23.28 -3.38
CA PRO A 180 -0.31 -22.73 -3.92
C PRO A 180 -0.58 -21.57 -4.87
N VAL A 181 0.20 -20.48 -4.73
CA VAL A 181 0.03 -19.22 -5.49
C VAL A 181 1.33 -18.80 -6.12
N LYS A 182 1.25 -18.35 -7.37
CA LYS A 182 2.33 -17.68 -8.09
C LYS A 182 1.94 -16.24 -8.39
N ILE A 183 2.78 -15.32 -7.95
CA ILE A 183 2.64 -13.88 -8.17
C ILE A 183 3.74 -13.42 -9.11
N PHE A 184 3.37 -12.80 -10.22
CA PHE A 184 4.28 -12.17 -11.16
C PHE A 184 3.99 -10.68 -11.16
N LEU A 185 4.98 -9.87 -10.78
CA LEU A 185 4.87 -8.42 -10.64
C LEU A 185 5.86 -7.73 -11.58
N GLU A 186 5.36 -7.02 -12.58
CA GLU A 186 6.14 -6.13 -13.42
C GLU A 186 6.03 -4.71 -12.87
N LYS A 187 7.12 -4.23 -12.25
CA LYS A 187 7.21 -2.88 -11.67
C LYS A 187 7.49 -1.85 -12.76
N LYS A 188 6.58 -0.90 -12.92
CA LYS A 188 6.67 0.24 -13.83
C LYS A 188 6.43 1.56 -13.08
N ALA A 189 5.65 1.50 -12.01
CA ALA A 189 5.46 2.65 -11.15
C ALA A 189 6.77 2.97 -10.41
N PRO A 190 7.14 4.25 -10.28
CA PRO A 190 8.34 4.65 -9.57
C PRO A 190 8.31 4.21 -8.11
N VAL A 191 9.39 3.55 -7.68
CA VAL A 191 9.55 3.07 -6.31
C VAL A 191 10.06 4.22 -5.44
N GLY A 192 9.48 4.41 -4.25
CA GLY A 192 9.93 5.41 -3.29
C GLY A 192 9.65 6.87 -3.68
N ALA A 193 8.71 7.10 -4.60
CA ALA A 193 8.40 8.43 -5.12
C ALA A 193 7.16 9.09 -4.47
N GLY A 194 6.65 8.59 -3.35
CA GLY A 194 5.46 9.14 -2.67
C GLY A 194 4.12 8.79 -3.33
N LEU A 195 4.11 7.89 -4.33
CA LEU A 195 2.94 7.52 -5.12
C LEU A 195 2.17 6.29 -4.62
N GLY A 196 2.72 5.53 -3.67
CA GLY A 196 2.07 4.37 -3.07
C GLY A 196 1.98 3.13 -3.97
N GLY A 197 2.87 2.97 -4.98
CA GLY A 197 2.83 1.84 -5.92
C GLY A 197 2.86 0.47 -5.24
N GLY A 198 3.78 0.25 -4.30
CA GLY A 198 3.84 -1.02 -3.55
C GLY A 198 2.60 -1.29 -2.69
N SER A 199 2.00 -0.24 -2.10
CA SER A 199 0.74 -0.35 -1.36
C SER A 199 -0.44 -0.71 -2.28
N ALA A 200 -0.43 -0.19 -3.52
CA ALA A 200 -1.39 -0.58 -4.54
C ALA A 200 -1.25 -2.06 -4.89
N ASP A 201 -0.03 -2.53 -5.16
CA ASP A 201 0.22 -3.92 -5.52
C ASP A 201 -0.27 -4.87 -4.43
N ALA A 202 0.00 -4.56 -3.15
CA ALA A 202 -0.50 -5.32 -2.02
C ALA A 202 -2.04 -5.36 -1.97
N ALA A 203 -2.69 -4.23 -2.09
CA ALA A 203 -4.15 -4.13 -2.04
C ALA A 203 -4.81 -4.89 -3.21
N PHE A 204 -4.27 -4.74 -4.41
CA PHE A 204 -4.75 -5.49 -5.57
C PHE A 204 -4.44 -7.00 -5.45
N THR A 205 -3.34 -7.38 -4.80
CA THR A 205 -3.06 -8.79 -4.47
C THR A 205 -4.12 -9.35 -3.53
N LEU A 206 -4.48 -8.65 -2.44
CA LEU A 206 -5.55 -9.05 -1.53
C LEU A 206 -6.88 -9.25 -2.27
N LYS A 207 -7.27 -8.29 -3.11
CA LYS A 207 -8.51 -8.38 -3.90
C LYS A 207 -8.49 -9.57 -4.86
N ALA A 208 -7.38 -9.76 -5.57
CA ALA A 208 -7.24 -10.85 -6.53
C ALA A 208 -7.23 -12.23 -5.86
N LEU A 209 -6.55 -12.38 -4.72
CA LEU A 209 -6.55 -13.62 -3.95
C LEU A 209 -7.93 -13.92 -3.38
N SER A 210 -8.63 -12.91 -2.83
CA SER A 210 -10.00 -13.08 -2.33
C SER A 210 -10.94 -13.59 -3.44
N GLU A 211 -10.81 -13.06 -4.66
CA GLU A 211 -11.64 -13.49 -5.79
C GLU A 211 -11.23 -14.87 -6.32
N LEU A 212 -9.92 -15.12 -6.53
CA LEU A 212 -9.40 -16.39 -7.09
C LEU A 212 -9.65 -17.57 -6.14
N CYS A 213 -9.47 -17.35 -4.85
CA CYS A 213 -9.64 -18.40 -3.83
C CYS A 213 -11.08 -18.47 -3.27
N GLY A 214 -11.99 -17.60 -3.74
CA GLY A 214 -13.41 -17.61 -3.33
C GLY A 214 -13.62 -17.29 -1.86
N LEU A 215 -12.79 -16.38 -1.27
CA LEU A 215 -12.82 -16.09 0.17
C LEU A 215 -14.06 -15.29 0.58
N GLY A 216 -14.73 -14.61 -0.38
CA GLY A 216 -15.96 -13.84 -0.13
C GLY A 216 -15.77 -12.62 0.75
N LEU A 217 -14.55 -12.05 0.78
CA LEU A 217 -14.24 -10.84 1.55
C LEU A 217 -14.78 -9.61 0.84
N ASP A 218 -15.53 -8.79 1.57
CA ASP A 218 -15.97 -7.47 1.10
C ASP A 218 -14.85 -6.43 1.24
N ASP A 219 -15.07 -5.23 0.67
CA ASP A 219 -14.08 -4.15 0.72
C ASP A 219 -13.75 -3.73 2.16
N GLN A 220 -14.69 -3.83 3.09
CA GLN A 220 -14.44 -3.50 4.50
C GLN A 220 -13.44 -4.48 5.12
N ARG A 221 -13.67 -5.78 4.98
CA ARG A 221 -12.74 -6.81 5.49
C ARG A 221 -11.39 -6.76 4.78
N LEU A 222 -11.38 -6.56 3.47
CA LEU A 222 -10.13 -6.38 2.73
C LEU A 222 -9.34 -5.16 3.19
N SER A 223 -10.03 -4.04 3.54
CA SER A 223 -9.35 -2.85 4.06
C SER A 223 -8.73 -3.08 5.44
N GLU A 224 -9.31 -3.93 6.29
CA GLU A 224 -8.73 -4.32 7.58
C GLU A 224 -7.42 -5.11 7.39
N TYR A 225 -7.36 -6.06 6.44
CA TYR A 225 -6.11 -6.74 6.07
C TYR A 225 -5.09 -5.76 5.48
N ALA A 226 -5.53 -4.90 4.57
CA ALA A 226 -4.68 -3.91 3.91
C ALA A 226 -4.04 -2.93 4.92
N ALA A 227 -4.79 -2.47 5.93
CA ALA A 227 -4.29 -1.56 6.97
C ALA A 227 -3.14 -2.16 7.82
N ARG A 228 -3.08 -3.49 7.93
CA ARG A 228 -1.98 -4.22 8.61
C ARG A 228 -0.72 -4.29 7.75
N LEU A 229 -0.84 -4.19 6.42
CA LEU A 229 0.30 -4.21 5.49
C LEU A 229 0.96 -2.83 5.35
N GLY A 230 0.18 -1.77 5.40
CA GLY A 230 0.71 -0.42 5.29
C GLY A 230 -0.39 0.65 5.30
N SER A 231 -0.05 1.86 5.71
CA SER A 231 -1.01 2.96 5.89
C SER A 231 -1.78 3.31 4.62
N ASP A 232 -1.13 3.25 3.45
CA ASP A 232 -1.74 3.61 2.17
C ASP A 232 -2.49 2.43 1.53
N CYS A 233 -2.29 1.17 2.01
CA CYS A 233 -2.85 -0.02 1.34
C CYS A 233 -4.39 -0.02 1.36
N ALA A 234 -5.01 0.38 2.47
CA ALA A 234 -6.46 0.40 2.61
C ALA A 234 -7.14 1.33 1.59
N PHE A 235 -6.49 2.43 1.20
CA PHE A 235 -6.99 3.34 0.17
C PHE A 235 -7.24 2.63 -1.15
N PHE A 236 -6.31 1.77 -1.60
CA PHE A 236 -6.41 1.07 -2.88
C PHE A 236 -7.47 -0.04 -2.91
N ILE A 237 -7.95 -0.48 -1.74
CA ILE A 237 -9.12 -1.36 -1.68
C ILE A 237 -10.34 -0.63 -2.20
N PHE A 238 -10.60 0.60 -1.73
CA PHE A 238 -11.72 1.43 -2.19
C PHE A 238 -11.44 2.10 -3.53
N ASN A 239 -10.22 2.50 -3.79
CA ASN A 239 -9.67 3.07 -5.03
C ASN A 239 -10.51 4.22 -5.61
N ARG A 240 -10.93 5.14 -4.77
CA ARG A 240 -11.68 6.36 -5.08
C ARG A 240 -11.22 7.50 -4.17
N PRO A 241 -11.58 8.77 -4.45
CA PRO A 241 -11.17 9.86 -3.57
C PRO A 241 -11.63 9.63 -2.12
N MET A 242 -10.68 9.69 -1.16
CA MET A 242 -10.90 9.44 0.26
C MET A 242 -10.06 10.42 1.09
N ILE A 243 -10.65 11.01 2.12
CA ILE A 243 -9.86 11.68 3.15
C ILE A 243 -9.28 10.60 4.05
N GLY A 244 -7.95 10.59 4.15
CA GLY A 244 -7.19 9.75 5.05
C GLY A 244 -6.77 10.52 6.29
N SER A 245 -7.02 9.92 7.46
CA SER A 245 -6.62 10.43 8.78
C SER A 245 -5.92 9.34 9.58
N GLY A 246 -5.51 9.63 10.84
CA GLY A 246 -4.63 8.73 11.57
C GLY A 246 -3.25 8.72 10.94
N ARG A 247 -2.68 7.55 10.61
CA ARG A 247 -1.46 7.42 9.81
C ARG A 247 -1.73 7.44 8.29
N GLY A 248 -3.03 7.58 7.88
CA GLY A 248 -3.56 7.47 6.54
C GLY A 248 -4.54 6.30 6.36
N GLU A 249 -4.68 5.42 7.38
CA GLU A 249 -5.50 4.21 7.35
C GLU A 249 -6.98 4.43 7.67
N VAL A 250 -7.33 5.54 8.34
CA VAL A 250 -8.73 5.88 8.63
C VAL A 250 -9.29 6.66 7.45
N LEU A 251 -10.15 6.03 6.67
CA LEU A 251 -10.59 6.52 5.37
C LEU A 251 -12.06 6.95 5.40
N GLU A 252 -12.33 8.16 4.93
CA GLU A 252 -13.66 8.72 4.74
C GLU A 252 -13.86 9.06 3.25
N PRO A 253 -14.93 8.57 2.58
CA PRO A 253 -15.23 8.96 1.21
C PRO A 253 -15.37 10.47 1.06
N TYR A 254 -14.80 11.02 0.00
CA TYR A 254 -14.90 12.43 -0.32
C TYR A 254 -15.18 12.63 -1.81
N ASP A 255 -16.27 13.32 -2.12
CA ASP A 255 -16.62 13.61 -3.50
C ASP A 255 -15.88 14.88 -3.95
N ILE A 256 -15.04 14.75 -4.95
CA ILE A 256 -14.32 15.84 -5.60
C ILE A 256 -14.45 15.70 -7.11
N ASP A 257 -14.76 16.80 -7.79
CA ASP A 257 -14.79 16.86 -9.24
C ASP A 257 -13.59 17.64 -9.77
N LEU A 258 -12.70 16.91 -10.43
CA LEU A 258 -11.53 17.44 -11.11
C LEU A 258 -11.63 17.28 -12.63
N SER A 259 -12.83 17.01 -13.16
CA SER A 259 -13.05 16.71 -14.60
C SER A 259 -12.66 17.88 -15.52
N GLU A 260 -12.75 19.12 -15.05
CA GLU A 260 -12.33 20.33 -15.78
C GLU A 260 -10.81 20.54 -15.83
N TYR A 261 -10.04 19.68 -15.12
CA TYR A 261 -8.60 19.81 -15.00
C TYR A 261 -7.87 18.62 -15.62
N GLU A 262 -6.75 18.92 -16.28
CA GLU A 262 -5.73 17.92 -16.63
C GLU A 262 -4.74 17.82 -15.48
N ILE A 263 -4.52 16.61 -14.96
CA ILE A 263 -3.52 16.34 -13.93
C ILE A 263 -2.23 15.90 -14.63
N LYS A 264 -1.14 16.62 -14.42
CA LYS A 264 0.20 16.22 -14.89
C LYS A 264 1.06 15.81 -13.70
N VAL A 265 1.65 14.64 -13.79
CA VAL A 265 2.56 14.12 -12.77
C VAL A 265 3.99 14.18 -13.30
N LEU A 266 4.89 14.72 -12.49
CA LEU A 266 6.30 14.86 -12.81
C LEU A 266 7.11 14.13 -11.74
N ILE A 267 7.95 13.21 -12.19
CA ILE A 267 8.85 12.43 -11.34
C ILE A 267 10.26 12.93 -11.61
N PRO A 268 10.88 13.67 -10.68
CA PRO A 268 12.23 14.19 -10.87
C PRO A 268 13.26 13.06 -10.90
N GLU A 269 14.07 13.01 -11.95
CA GLU A 269 15.14 12.02 -12.08
C GLU A 269 16.24 12.24 -11.03
N GLY A 270 16.74 11.16 -10.45
CA GLY A 270 17.89 11.21 -9.53
C GLY A 270 17.57 11.76 -8.14
N ILE A 271 16.32 12.12 -7.84
CA ILE A 271 15.91 12.60 -6.52
C ILE A 271 15.04 11.54 -5.84
N SER A 272 15.57 10.92 -4.81
CA SER A 272 14.83 9.99 -3.95
C SER A 272 14.75 10.56 -2.54
N VAL A 273 13.56 10.58 -1.98
CA VAL A 273 13.29 11.04 -0.61
C VAL A 273 12.71 9.90 0.20
N SER A 274 13.39 9.50 1.25
CA SER A 274 12.81 8.52 2.16
C SER A 274 11.73 9.16 3.03
N THR A 275 10.68 8.40 3.37
CA THR A 275 9.63 8.90 4.27
C THR A 275 10.20 9.34 5.62
N ALA A 276 11.19 8.62 6.15
CA ALA A 276 11.87 8.98 7.39
C ALA A 276 12.60 10.34 7.28
N GLU A 277 13.19 10.63 6.13
CA GLU A 277 13.84 11.91 5.86
C GLU A 277 12.81 13.04 5.78
N ALA A 278 11.69 12.83 5.09
CA ALA A 278 10.61 13.83 5.01
C ALA A 278 10.06 14.20 6.40
N TYR A 279 9.93 13.22 7.30
CA TYR A 279 9.51 13.50 8.70
C TYR A 279 10.59 14.19 9.55
N LYS A 280 11.87 14.14 9.15
CA LYS A 280 12.96 14.72 9.90
C LYS A 280 12.90 16.26 9.88
N GLY A 281 12.53 16.84 11.00
CA GLY A 281 12.41 18.30 11.14
C GLY A 281 11.01 18.84 10.85
N ILE A 282 10.02 17.98 10.61
CA ILE A 282 8.62 18.38 10.60
C ILE A 282 8.25 18.99 11.95
N VAL A 283 7.55 20.11 11.90
CA VAL A 283 6.87 20.73 13.04
C VAL A 283 5.39 20.43 12.91
N PRO A 284 4.84 19.49 13.70
CA PRO A 284 3.42 19.18 13.63
C PRO A 284 2.56 20.41 13.97
N ARG A 285 1.37 20.46 13.39
CA ARG A 285 0.40 21.54 13.62
C ARG A 285 -0.28 21.42 15.01
N GLU A 286 0.45 21.06 16.06
CA GLU A 286 -0.07 20.87 17.43
C GLU A 286 -0.81 22.10 17.92
N GLY A 287 -2.06 21.91 18.36
CA GLY A 287 -2.87 22.94 19.02
C GLY A 287 -4.35 23.01 18.62
N HIS A 288 -4.77 22.30 17.58
CA HIS A 288 -6.17 22.35 17.12
C HIS A 288 -7.04 21.16 17.53
N PHE A 289 -6.45 20.04 17.96
CA PHE A 289 -7.14 18.77 18.25
C PHE A 289 -7.45 18.48 19.72
N ASP A 290 -6.89 19.21 20.68
CA ASP A 290 -7.16 18.99 22.12
C ASP A 290 -8.61 19.25 22.56
N LYS A 291 -9.47 19.68 21.65
CA LYS A 291 -10.88 19.99 21.94
C LYS A 291 -11.89 18.93 21.51
N LEU A 292 -11.51 17.91 20.77
CA LEU A 292 -12.48 16.96 20.15
C LEU A 292 -12.35 15.48 20.57
N SER A 293 -11.26 15.03 21.22
CA SER A 293 -11.04 13.60 21.46
C SER A 293 -11.11 13.11 22.91
N ASP A 294 -11.25 13.96 23.93
CA ASP A 294 -11.17 13.53 25.35
C ASP A 294 -12.50 13.62 26.13
N GLN A 295 -13.67 13.59 25.49
CA GLN A 295 -14.93 13.48 26.24
C GLN A 295 -15.80 12.33 25.71
N PRO A 296 -15.93 11.20 26.41
CA PRO A 296 -17.02 10.27 26.21
C PRO A 296 -18.29 10.90 26.82
N GLY A 297 -19.17 11.40 25.96
CA GLY A 297 -20.58 11.66 26.28
C GLY A 297 -20.89 12.94 27.06
N HIS A 298 -20.88 14.09 26.42
CA HIS A 298 -21.75 15.19 26.86
C HIS A 298 -22.39 15.94 25.67
N LEU A 299 -23.70 15.91 25.67
CA LEU A 299 -24.58 16.70 24.83
C LEU A 299 -24.33 18.21 25.03
N CYS A 300 -24.27 18.94 23.92
CA CYS A 300 -24.14 20.39 23.88
C CYS A 300 -25.22 21.12 24.66
N SER A 301 -24.79 22.10 25.47
CA SER A 301 -25.59 23.28 25.80
C SER A 301 -24.80 24.55 25.48
N PRO A 302 -25.40 25.59 24.89
CA PRO A 302 -24.70 26.78 24.44
C PRO A 302 -24.42 27.73 25.61
N ALA A 303 -23.14 28.05 25.87
CA ALA A 303 -22.76 29.15 26.73
C ALA A 303 -22.37 30.36 25.88
N ILE A 304 -23.11 31.45 26.13
CA ILE A 304 -23.03 32.78 25.54
C ILE A 304 -21.75 33.48 26.05
N GLY A 305 -20.97 34.03 25.14
CA GLY A 305 -20.20 35.26 25.26
C GLY A 305 -18.90 35.22 26.02
N VAL A 306 -17.77 35.20 25.26
CA VAL A 306 -16.66 36.14 25.42
C VAL A 306 -15.93 36.20 24.04
N THR A 307 -15.94 37.36 23.43
CA THR A 307 -15.17 37.64 22.21
C THR A 307 -13.73 37.96 22.61
N GLU A 308 -12.81 37.03 22.40
CA GLU A 308 -11.39 37.34 22.25
C GLU A 308 -11.07 37.64 20.79
N PRO A 309 -10.16 38.62 20.50
CA PRO A 309 -9.82 38.95 19.14
C PRO A 309 -9.09 37.76 18.50
N ALA A 310 -9.57 37.35 17.32
CA ALA A 310 -9.01 36.30 16.51
C ALA A 310 -7.51 36.55 16.24
N LYS A 311 -6.65 35.64 16.70
CA LYS A 311 -5.28 35.53 16.19
C LYS A 311 -5.35 35.11 14.71
N PRO A 312 -4.49 35.69 13.83
CA PRO A 312 -4.46 35.34 12.43
C PRO A 312 -3.61 34.09 12.19
N ASP A 313 -4.10 32.94 12.64
CA ASP A 313 -3.56 31.63 12.27
C ASP A 313 -4.77 30.69 12.03
N THR A 314 -5.57 31.02 11.02
CA THR A 314 -6.52 30.07 10.45
C THR A 314 -5.72 29.02 9.68
N ILE A 315 -5.33 27.94 10.37
CA ILE A 315 -5.03 26.67 9.70
C ILE A 315 -6.33 26.29 8.98
N ASN A 316 -6.34 26.45 7.67
CA ASN A 316 -7.50 26.07 6.87
C ASN A 316 -7.68 24.56 7.02
N ASP A 317 -8.79 24.13 7.61
CA ASP A 317 -9.25 22.76 7.62
C ASP A 317 -9.27 22.21 6.20
N LEU A 318 -8.73 21.00 6.01
CA LEU A 318 -8.56 20.37 4.68
C LEU A 318 -9.88 20.42 3.88
N LYS A 319 -10.98 19.98 4.49
CA LYS A 319 -12.30 19.97 3.83
C LYS A 319 -12.78 21.37 3.43
N THR A 320 -12.48 22.37 4.23
CA THR A 320 -12.81 23.77 3.93
C THR A 320 -12.05 24.26 2.70
N VAL A 321 -10.77 23.93 2.58
CA VAL A 321 -9.98 24.32 1.41
C VAL A 321 -10.38 23.55 0.17
N LEU A 322 -10.63 22.25 0.29
CA LEU A 322 -11.08 21.40 -0.83
C LEU A 322 -12.44 21.84 -1.39
N ALA A 323 -13.29 22.46 -0.57
CA ALA A 323 -14.57 23.00 -1.02
C ALA A 323 -14.45 24.33 -1.79
N MET A 324 -13.27 24.97 -1.80
CA MET A 324 -13.00 26.17 -2.59
C MET A 324 -12.76 25.82 -4.05
N PRO A 325 -12.93 26.76 -5.01
CA PRO A 325 -12.47 26.57 -6.38
C PRO A 325 -10.97 26.19 -6.42
N VAL A 326 -10.60 25.29 -7.32
CA VAL A 326 -9.18 24.81 -7.46
C VAL A 326 -8.20 25.98 -7.66
N THR A 327 -8.63 27.03 -8.35
CA THR A 327 -7.85 28.27 -8.57
C THR A 327 -7.49 29.01 -7.28
N GLU A 328 -8.17 28.70 -6.18
CA GLU A 328 -7.89 29.27 -4.86
C GLU A 328 -7.04 28.36 -3.96
N TRP A 329 -6.67 27.15 -4.40
CA TRP A 329 -5.91 26.19 -3.59
C TRP A 329 -4.45 26.57 -3.40
N LYS A 330 -3.88 27.32 -4.35
CA LYS A 330 -2.50 27.82 -4.22
C LYS A 330 -2.34 28.52 -2.86
N ASP A 331 -1.28 28.19 -2.14
CA ASP A 331 -0.94 28.71 -0.82
C ASP A 331 -1.93 28.38 0.33
N LYS A 332 -3.00 27.63 0.04
CA LYS A 332 -3.98 27.18 1.05
C LYS A 332 -3.97 25.65 1.23
N LEU A 333 -3.91 24.88 0.14
CA LEU A 333 -3.83 23.44 0.16
C LEU A 333 -2.35 23.01 0.09
N LEU A 334 -1.73 22.83 1.26
CA LEU A 334 -0.30 22.62 1.39
C LEU A 334 0.03 21.14 1.68
N ASN A 335 1.22 20.73 1.28
CA ASN A 335 1.85 19.51 1.77
C ASN A 335 2.96 19.89 2.76
N ASP A 336 2.79 19.55 4.04
CA ASP A 336 3.72 19.94 5.11
C ASP A 336 5.14 19.40 4.91
N PHE A 337 5.30 18.27 4.21
CA PHE A 337 6.63 17.77 3.87
C PHE A 337 7.41 18.68 2.92
N GLU A 338 6.75 19.53 2.12
CA GLU A 338 7.46 20.46 1.25
C GLU A 338 8.43 21.36 2.02
N ALA A 339 8.07 21.77 3.24
CA ALA A 339 8.91 22.65 4.05
C ALA A 339 10.27 22.01 4.40
N THR A 340 10.30 20.69 4.64
CA THR A 340 11.53 19.96 4.97
C THR A 340 12.23 19.45 3.73
N VAL A 341 11.47 18.85 2.79
CA VAL A 341 12.01 18.24 1.57
C VAL A 341 12.59 19.29 0.64
N PHE A 342 11.94 20.45 0.42
CA PHE A 342 12.46 21.50 -0.44
C PHE A 342 13.69 22.20 0.15
N LYS A 343 13.85 22.14 1.48
CA LYS A 343 15.10 22.62 2.10
C LYS A 343 16.28 21.69 1.82
N ALA A 344 16.03 20.38 1.76
CA ALA A 344 17.05 19.38 1.44
C ALA A 344 17.29 19.30 -0.09
N HIS A 345 16.23 19.47 -0.88
CA HIS A 345 16.20 19.35 -2.33
C HIS A 345 15.57 20.60 -2.96
N PRO A 346 16.31 21.75 -3.01
CA PRO A 346 15.76 23.03 -3.51
C PRO A 346 15.36 22.98 -4.98
N GLU A 347 15.88 22.05 -5.77
CA GLU A 347 15.47 21.79 -7.13
C GLU A 347 13.98 21.44 -7.25
N LEU A 348 13.40 20.75 -6.27
CA LEU A 348 11.96 20.42 -6.24
C LEU A 348 11.10 21.70 -6.13
N ALA A 349 11.54 22.66 -5.32
CA ALA A 349 10.86 23.96 -5.23
C ALA A 349 10.90 24.71 -6.58
N SER A 350 12.04 24.64 -7.27
CA SER A 350 12.21 25.25 -8.59
C SER A 350 11.32 24.58 -9.63
N ILE A 351 11.20 23.24 -9.59
CA ILE A 351 10.29 22.50 -10.46
C ILE A 351 8.84 22.89 -10.16
N LYS A 352 8.43 22.93 -8.89
CA LYS A 352 7.07 23.37 -8.51
C LYS A 352 6.77 24.78 -9.04
N GLN A 353 7.73 25.70 -8.93
CA GLN A 353 7.56 27.06 -9.47
C GLN A 353 7.39 27.02 -10.99
N SER A 354 8.19 26.22 -11.71
CA SER A 354 8.09 26.11 -13.17
C SER A 354 6.74 25.54 -13.64
N LEU A 355 6.09 24.67 -12.84
CA LEU A 355 4.73 24.21 -13.11
C LEU A 355 3.73 25.37 -13.06
N TYR A 356 3.82 26.25 -12.05
CA TYR A 356 3.00 27.45 -12.01
C TYR A 356 3.32 28.43 -13.17
N ASP A 357 4.59 28.63 -13.49
CA ASP A 357 5.01 29.50 -14.59
C ASP A 357 4.51 28.98 -15.95
N SER A 358 4.28 27.66 -16.07
CA SER A 358 3.69 27.04 -17.26
C SER A 358 2.16 27.04 -17.29
N GLY A 359 1.50 27.69 -16.31
CA GLY A 359 0.06 27.89 -16.28
C GLY A 359 -0.72 26.93 -15.39
N ALA A 360 -0.06 26.16 -14.51
CA ALA A 360 -0.77 25.34 -13.54
C ALA A 360 -1.58 26.22 -12.57
N VAL A 361 -2.84 25.88 -12.32
CA VAL A 361 -3.68 26.54 -11.32
C VAL A 361 -3.36 26.06 -9.91
N TYR A 362 -2.87 24.81 -9.80
CA TYR A 362 -2.40 24.23 -8.55
C TYR A 362 -1.24 23.27 -8.82
N ALA A 363 -0.25 23.27 -7.95
CA ALA A 363 0.87 22.33 -7.99
C ALA A 363 1.32 21.98 -6.56
N ALA A 364 1.65 20.72 -6.32
CA ALA A 364 2.12 20.25 -5.02
C ALA A 364 2.99 18.99 -5.16
N MET A 365 3.71 18.68 -4.09
CA MET A 365 4.39 17.39 -3.93
C MET A 365 3.40 16.33 -3.43
N SER A 366 3.49 15.09 -3.94
CA SER A 366 2.67 13.97 -3.48
C SER A 366 3.36 13.20 -2.35
N GLY A 367 2.64 12.98 -1.25
CA GLY A 367 3.18 12.25 -0.11
C GLY A 367 4.47 12.85 0.41
N SER A 368 5.44 12.00 0.74
CA SER A 368 6.79 12.41 1.17
C SER A 368 7.71 12.83 0.03
N GLY A 369 7.23 12.81 -1.21
CA GLY A 369 8.00 13.17 -2.40
C GLY A 369 8.75 11.94 -2.97
N SER A 370 9.57 12.15 -3.99
CA SER A 370 9.92 13.42 -4.68
C SER A 370 8.91 13.84 -5.77
N THR A 371 7.88 13.04 -6.05
CA THR A 371 6.92 13.33 -7.12
C THR A 371 6.19 14.66 -6.89
N LEU A 372 6.12 15.46 -7.96
CA LEU A 372 5.30 16.66 -8.05
C LEU A 372 4.13 16.41 -9.01
N PHE A 373 3.02 17.07 -8.78
CA PHE A 373 1.91 17.08 -9.71
C PHE A 373 1.31 18.47 -9.84
N ALA A 374 0.62 18.70 -10.93
CA ALA A 374 -0.01 19.98 -11.21
C ALA A 374 -1.35 19.79 -11.93
N LEU A 375 -2.28 20.71 -11.66
CA LEU A 375 -3.58 20.80 -12.29
C LEU A 375 -3.59 21.97 -13.26
N TYR A 376 -4.01 21.70 -14.50
CA TYR A 376 -4.18 22.67 -15.57
C TYR A 376 -5.64 22.71 -16.00
N GLU A 377 -6.19 23.88 -16.28
CA GLU A 377 -7.50 23.99 -16.93
C GLU A 377 -7.44 23.38 -18.32
N LYS A 378 -8.50 22.59 -18.68
CA LYS A 378 -8.62 21.95 -20.00
C LYS A 378 -9.02 22.92 -21.09
#